data_dae2b88c035138ebb37beee2f92838c6
#
_entry.id   dae2b88c035138ebb37beee2f92838c6
#
_cell.length_a   1.000
_cell.length_b   1.000
_cell.length_c   1.000
_cell.angle_alpha   90.00
_cell.angle_beta   90.00
_cell.angle_gamma   90.00
#
_symmetry.space_group_name_H-M   'P 1'
#
loop_
_entity.id
_entity.type
_entity.pdbx_description
1 polymer ?
#
loop_
_entity_poly.entity_id
_entity_poly.type
_entity_poly.pdbx_seq_one_letter_code
_entity_poly.pdbx_strand_id
1 'polypeptide(L)'
;MKSFNLILPLIAVITISDCGFAGNSRADSTASENKLPEWTLGGFIRPEGVNPIIKPDTRTKFLCPMHKDSVGWMESDTFNPAATVKDGKICVLFRAEDNSATGIGKRTSRIGLAESTDGIKMEIRNEPVLFPKEDSLKDYDWPGGCEDPRIAVTEDGTYVMLY
;
A
#
# COMPACT_ATOMS: atom_id res chain seq x y z
N MET A 1 13.26 0.39 51.03
CA MET A 1 11.78 0.41 51.01
C MET A 1 11.36 1.40 49.94
N LYS A 2 10.92 0.95 48.77
CA LYS A 2 10.37 1.83 47.70
C LYS A 2 8.88 1.51 47.59
N SER A 3 8.06 2.52 47.86
CA SER A 3 6.60 2.46 47.86
C SER A 3 6.10 2.42 46.41
N PHE A 4 5.32 1.39 46.07
CA PHE A 4 4.62 1.28 44.79
C PHE A 4 3.24 1.89 44.96
N ASN A 5 2.96 3.00 44.27
CA ASN A 5 1.61 3.56 44.18
C ASN A 5 0.86 2.86 43.04
N LEU A 6 -0.11 2.06 43.39
CA LEU A 6 -1.05 1.41 42.49
C LEU A 6 -2.17 2.41 42.14
N ILE A 7 -2.24 2.91 40.91
CA ILE A 7 -3.37 3.71 40.42
C ILE A 7 -4.39 2.77 39.82
N LEU A 8 -5.53 2.63 40.45
CA LEU A 8 -6.70 1.90 39.95
C LEU A 8 -7.46 2.79 38.95
N PRO A 9 -7.82 2.33 37.75
CA PRO A 9 -8.74 3.08 36.90
C PRO A 9 -10.19 2.93 37.37
N LEU A 10 -10.84 4.05 37.56
CA LEU A 10 -12.26 4.18 37.88
C LEU A 10 -13.09 3.80 36.65
N ILE A 11 -13.77 2.66 36.69
CA ILE A 11 -14.73 2.26 35.65
C ILE A 11 -16.08 2.92 35.98
N ALA A 12 -16.48 3.90 35.19
CA ALA A 12 -17.84 4.47 35.26
C ALA A 12 -18.81 3.57 34.48
N VAL A 13 -19.72 2.92 35.21
CA VAL A 13 -20.84 2.18 34.64
C VAL A 13 -21.97 3.17 34.38
N ILE A 14 -22.26 3.43 33.10
CA ILE A 14 -23.44 4.21 32.69
C ILE A 14 -24.59 3.25 32.44
N THR A 15 -25.59 3.28 33.31
CA THR A 15 -26.87 2.59 33.12
C THR A 15 -27.78 3.47 32.26
N ILE A 16 -28.14 2.99 31.07
CA ILE A 16 -29.13 3.64 30.21
C ILE A 16 -30.50 3.08 30.58
N SER A 17 -31.36 3.92 31.15
CA SER A 17 -32.76 3.58 31.41
C SER A 17 -33.56 3.71 30.10
N ASP A 18 -34.23 2.62 29.72
CA ASP A 18 -35.23 2.61 28.65
C ASP A 18 -36.43 3.50 29.03
N CYS A 19 -36.64 4.55 28.26
CA CYS A 19 -37.91 5.28 28.22
C CYS A 19 -38.55 5.02 26.85
N GLY A 20 -39.52 4.12 26.85
CA GLY A 20 -40.35 3.90 25.68
C GLY A 20 -41.19 5.13 25.34
N PHE A 21 -41.11 5.61 24.12
CA PHE A 21 -42.05 6.55 23.53
C PHE A 21 -42.48 6.02 22.17
N ALA A 22 -43.73 5.53 22.13
CA ALA A 22 -44.40 5.24 20.87
C ALA A 22 -44.84 6.58 20.23
N GLY A 23 -44.19 6.94 19.18
CA GLY A 23 -44.50 8.10 18.36
C GLY A 23 -44.35 7.74 16.89
N ASN A 24 -45.51 7.51 16.24
CA ASN A 24 -45.62 7.28 14.81
C ASN A 24 -45.35 8.62 14.09
N SER A 25 -44.15 8.85 13.59
CA SER A 25 -43.86 9.93 12.69
C SER A 25 -43.21 9.39 11.43
N ARG A 26 -43.89 9.49 10.31
CA ARG A 26 -43.32 9.34 8.97
C ARG A 26 -42.09 10.23 8.89
N ALA A 27 -40.91 9.62 8.92
CA ALA A 27 -39.69 10.30 8.56
C ALA A 27 -39.75 10.57 7.07
N ASP A 28 -39.95 11.81 6.73
CA ASP A 28 -39.71 12.35 5.40
C ASP A 28 -38.19 12.30 5.18
N SER A 29 -37.74 11.28 4.47
CA SER A 29 -36.32 11.10 4.16
C SER A 29 -35.95 12.00 2.97
N THR A 30 -35.91 13.30 3.18
CA THR A 30 -35.08 14.18 2.38
C THR A 30 -33.63 13.96 2.82
N ALA A 31 -33.00 12.88 2.32
CA ALA A 31 -31.58 12.78 2.35
C ALA A 31 -31.04 14.01 1.61
N SER A 32 -30.55 14.99 2.35
CA SER A 32 -29.71 16.05 1.81
C SER A 32 -28.60 15.38 1.04
N GLU A 33 -28.65 15.44 -0.30
CA GLU A 33 -27.52 15.07 -1.13
C GLU A 33 -26.36 15.95 -0.67
N ASN A 34 -25.46 15.41 0.15
CA ASN A 34 -24.21 16.05 0.48
C ASN A 34 -23.39 16.16 -0.81
N LYS A 35 -23.69 17.23 -1.57
CA LYS A 35 -22.94 17.55 -2.79
C LYS A 35 -21.50 17.83 -2.36
N LEU A 36 -20.60 16.91 -2.72
CA LEU A 36 -19.18 17.07 -2.47
C LEU A 36 -18.68 18.37 -3.12
N PRO A 37 -17.70 19.08 -2.53
CA PRO A 37 -17.07 20.23 -3.15
C PRO A 37 -16.58 19.91 -4.57
N GLU A 38 -16.61 20.87 -5.47
CA GLU A 38 -16.25 20.69 -6.89
C GLU A 38 -14.84 20.14 -7.12
N TRP A 39 -13.89 20.44 -6.22
CA TRP A 39 -12.53 19.91 -6.26
C TRP A 39 -12.41 18.45 -5.81
N THR A 40 -13.48 17.88 -5.28
CA THR A 40 -13.46 16.52 -4.74
C THR A 40 -13.53 15.52 -5.89
N LEU A 41 -12.55 14.61 -5.95
CA LEU A 41 -12.66 13.41 -6.75
C LEU A 41 -13.83 12.58 -6.21
N GLY A 42 -14.72 12.12 -7.07
CA GLY A 42 -15.93 11.37 -6.69
C GLY A 42 -15.63 10.17 -5.78
N GLY A 43 -16.66 9.48 -5.35
CA GLY A 43 -16.50 8.31 -4.47
C GLY A 43 -15.64 7.22 -5.09
N PHE A 44 -14.69 6.68 -4.31
CA PHE A 44 -13.88 5.53 -4.73
C PHE A 44 -14.66 4.24 -4.50
N ILE A 45 -14.68 3.39 -5.52
CA ILE A 45 -15.26 2.05 -5.43
C ILE A 45 -14.16 1.01 -5.66
N ARG A 46 -14.34 -0.16 -5.06
CA ARG A 46 -13.54 -1.35 -5.39
C ARG A 46 -14.36 -2.20 -6.34
N PRO A 47 -13.97 -2.32 -7.62
CA PRO A 47 -14.67 -3.20 -8.54
C PRO A 47 -14.66 -4.64 -8.02
N GLU A 48 -15.80 -5.33 -8.11
CA GLU A 48 -15.94 -6.69 -7.66
C GLU A 48 -15.08 -7.64 -8.50
N GLY A 49 -14.44 -8.61 -7.84
CA GLY A 49 -13.66 -9.67 -8.50
C GLY A 49 -12.28 -9.26 -9.03
N VAL A 50 -11.87 -7.98 -8.90
CA VAL A 50 -10.57 -7.52 -9.45
C VAL A 50 -9.52 -7.13 -8.40
N ASN A 51 -9.88 -7.10 -7.12
CA ASN A 51 -8.94 -6.80 -6.04
C ASN A 51 -8.43 -8.09 -5.37
N PRO A 52 -7.13 -8.16 -5.07
CA PRO A 52 -6.08 -7.19 -5.41
C PRO A 52 -5.68 -7.25 -6.89
N ILE A 53 -5.38 -6.10 -7.50
CA ILE A 53 -4.92 -5.99 -8.91
C ILE A 53 -3.45 -6.39 -9.08
N ILE A 54 -2.65 -6.29 -8.03
CA ILE A 54 -1.27 -6.78 -7.93
C ILE A 54 -1.20 -7.64 -6.69
N LYS A 55 -0.63 -8.83 -6.82
CA LYS A 55 -0.49 -9.80 -5.73
C LYS A 55 0.84 -10.54 -5.83
N PRO A 56 1.33 -11.13 -4.72
CA PRO A 56 2.52 -11.97 -4.73
C PRO A 56 2.44 -13.07 -5.78
N ASP A 57 3.59 -13.39 -6.39
CA ASP A 57 3.70 -14.49 -7.36
C ASP A 57 5.03 -15.25 -7.17
N THR A 58 4.92 -16.50 -6.75
CA THR A 58 6.07 -17.39 -6.50
C THR A 58 6.80 -17.82 -7.79
N ARG A 59 6.20 -17.58 -8.96
CA ARG A 59 6.77 -17.95 -10.27
C ARG A 59 7.76 -16.92 -10.77
N THR A 60 7.68 -15.66 -10.30
CA THR A 60 8.59 -14.61 -10.73
C THR A 60 9.97 -14.80 -10.11
N LYS A 61 10.98 -14.89 -10.97
CA LYS A 61 12.37 -15.06 -10.56
C LYS A 61 13.24 -14.04 -11.27
N PHE A 62 14.30 -13.57 -10.59
CA PHE A 62 15.35 -12.78 -11.21
C PHE A 62 16.73 -13.12 -10.58
N LEU A 63 17.79 -12.89 -11.34
CA LEU A 63 19.15 -13.10 -10.85
C LEU A 63 19.55 -11.93 -9.93
N CYS A 64 19.50 -12.16 -8.62
CA CYS A 64 19.83 -11.14 -7.64
C CYS A 64 21.36 -10.93 -7.56
N PRO A 65 21.88 -9.71 -7.82
CA PRO A 65 23.32 -9.46 -7.78
C PRO A 65 23.92 -9.62 -6.37
N MET A 66 23.13 -9.37 -5.31
CA MET A 66 23.58 -9.47 -3.94
C MET A 66 23.73 -10.93 -3.48
N HIS A 67 22.78 -11.78 -3.84
CA HIS A 67 22.81 -13.22 -3.54
C HIS A 67 23.63 -14.01 -4.57
N LYS A 68 23.83 -13.45 -5.77
CA LYS A 68 24.44 -14.15 -6.94
C LYS A 68 23.66 -15.41 -7.31
N ASP A 69 22.36 -15.41 -7.05
CA ASP A 69 21.44 -16.51 -7.25
C ASP A 69 20.06 -16.00 -7.69
N SER A 70 19.25 -16.91 -8.20
CA SER A 70 17.87 -16.63 -8.62
C SER A 70 16.93 -16.59 -7.41
N VAL A 71 16.28 -15.46 -7.18
CA VAL A 71 15.34 -15.26 -6.08
C VAL A 71 13.93 -14.98 -6.56
N GLY A 72 12.94 -15.40 -5.77
CA GLY A 72 11.53 -15.05 -5.96
C GLY A 72 11.24 -13.68 -5.40
N TRP A 73 11.54 -12.64 -6.16
CA TRP A 73 11.59 -11.28 -5.67
C TRP A 73 10.26 -10.66 -5.21
N MET A 74 9.12 -11.27 -5.58
CA MET A 74 7.79 -10.84 -5.15
C MET A 74 6.94 -12.00 -4.62
N GLU A 75 7.58 -13.01 -4.02
CA GLU A 75 6.88 -14.22 -3.62
C GLU A 75 6.14 -14.11 -2.29
N SER A 76 6.49 -13.17 -1.42
CA SER A 76 5.90 -13.05 -0.09
C SER A 76 4.83 -11.97 0.00
N ASP A 77 5.17 -10.72 -0.28
CA ASP A 77 4.25 -9.59 -0.13
C ASP A 77 4.40 -8.57 -1.26
N THR A 78 3.30 -7.86 -1.59
CA THR A 78 3.27 -6.72 -2.50
C THR A 78 2.41 -5.61 -1.89
N PHE A 79 2.95 -4.39 -1.75
CA PHE A 79 2.29 -3.32 -1.03
C PHE A 79 2.90 -1.92 -1.31
N ASN A 80 2.42 -0.89 -0.63
CA ASN A 80 2.89 0.50 -0.65
C ASN A 80 3.18 1.05 -2.06
N PRO A 81 2.20 1.03 -2.99
CA PRO A 81 2.42 1.46 -4.36
C PRO A 81 2.47 2.98 -4.51
N ALA A 82 3.18 3.43 -5.56
CA ALA A 82 3.01 4.73 -6.17
C ALA A 82 2.47 4.57 -7.59
N ALA A 83 1.58 5.45 -8.02
CA ALA A 83 1.01 5.42 -9.36
C ALA A 83 1.24 6.73 -10.11
N THR A 84 1.44 6.64 -11.41
CA THR A 84 1.53 7.78 -12.32
C THR A 84 1.00 7.40 -13.70
N VAL A 85 0.85 8.37 -14.58
CA VAL A 85 0.55 8.12 -15.99
C VAL A 85 1.79 8.45 -16.81
N LYS A 86 2.22 7.53 -17.65
CA LYS A 86 3.33 7.71 -18.58
C LYS A 86 2.99 7.10 -19.94
N ASP A 87 3.17 7.86 -21.00
CA ASP A 87 2.93 7.43 -22.39
C ASP A 87 1.52 6.83 -22.60
N GLY A 88 0.49 7.44 -21.97
CA GLY A 88 -0.91 6.99 -22.04
C GLY A 88 -1.25 5.73 -21.25
N LYS A 89 -0.30 5.20 -20.47
CA LYS A 89 -0.51 4.06 -19.59
C LYS A 89 -0.47 4.47 -18.12
N ILE A 90 -1.23 3.77 -17.31
CA ILE A 90 -1.13 3.81 -15.85
C ILE A 90 0.07 2.94 -15.46
N CYS A 91 1.06 3.55 -14.81
CA CYS A 91 2.26 2.89 -14.30
C CYS A 91 2.18 2.81 -12.77
N VAL A 92 2.31 1.62 -12.22
CA VAL A 92 2.29 1.37 -10.78
C VAL A 92 3.64 0.81 -10.37
N LEU A 93 4.38 1.59 -9.56
CA LEU A 93 5.58 1.14 -8.87
C LEU A 93 5.14 0.59 -7.53
N PHE A 94 5.54 -0.61 -7.18
CA PHE A 94 5.11 -1.25 -5.94
C PHE A 94 6.29 -1.92 -5.24
N ARG A 95 6.27 -1.85 -3.89
CA ARG A 95 7.19 -2.63 -3.08
C ARG A 95 6.82 -4.10 -3.15
N ALA A 96 7.80 -4.96 -3.33
CA ALA A 96 7.67 -6.40 -3.28
C ALA A 96 8.75 -7.02 -2.41
N GLU A 97 8.41 -8.04 -1.65
CA GLU A 97 9.33 -8.75 -0.76
C GLU A 97 9.53 -10.20 -1.19
N ASP A 98 10.79 -10.64 -1.11
CA ASP A 98 11.16 -12.04 -1.25
C ASP A 98 10.90 -12.82 0.05
N ASN A 99 11.42 -14.05 0.12
CA ASN A 99 11.27 -14.94 1.28
C ASN A 99 12.59 -15.07 2.10
N SER A 100 13.42 -14.02 2.12
CA SER A 100 14.73 -14.05 2.79
C SER A 100 14.64 -14.07 4.32
N ALA A 101 13.49 -13.66 4.91
CA ALA A 101 13.26 -13.67 6.35
C ALA A 101 11.78 -13.82 6.69
N THR A 102 11.44 -13.97 7.97
CA THR A 102 10.08 -14.02 8.46
C THR A 102 9.62 -12.64 8.91
N GLY A 103 8.47 -12.20 8.37
CA GLY A 103 7.78 -10.95 8.73
C GLY A 103 8.08 -9.79 7.80
N ILE A 104 7.06 -8.96 7.60
CA ILE A 104 7.11 -7.73 6.80
C ILE A 104 8.21 -6.80 7.33
N GLY A 105 8.97 -6.17 6.42
CA GLY A 105 10.06 -5.26 6.76
C GLY A 105 11.34 -5.93 7.29
N LYS A 106 11.40 -7.27 7.29
CA LYS A 106 12.61 -8.04 7.62
C LYS A 106 13.19 -8.78 6.42
N ARG A 107 12.48 -8.79 5.32
CA ARG A 107 12.85 -9.41 4.06
C ARG A 107 13.50 -8.37 3.15
N THR A 108 14.18 -8.82 2.10
CA THR A 108 14.72 -7.89 1.12
C THR A 108 13.62 -7.38 0.19
N SER A 109 13.45 -6.07 0.19
CA SER A 109 12.47 -5.36 -0.63
C SER A 109 13.03 -4.92 -1.98
N ARG A 110 12.18 -4.88 -3.01
CA ARG A 110 12.50 -4.40 -4.35
C ARG A 110 11.30 -3.66 -4.92
N ILE A 111 11.54 -2.79 -5.90
CA ILE A 111 10.47 -2.07 -6.56
C ILE A 111 10.14 -2.76 -7.87
N GLY A 112 8.89 -3.23 -7.97
CA GLY A 112 8.31 -3.74 -9.20
C GLY A 112 7.63 -2.65 -10.01
N LEU A 113 7.40 -2.92 -11.30
CA LEU A 113 6.60 -2.07 -12.18
C LEU A 113 5.49 -2.89 -12.83
N ALA A 114 4.28 -2.39 -12.72
CA ALA A 114 3.12 -2.85 -13.47
C ALA A 114 2.58 -1.73 -14.35
N GLU A 115 2.13 -2.08 -15.54
CA GLU A 115 1.57 -1.15 -16.54
C GLU A 115 0.15 -1.59 -16.91
N SER A 116 -0.74 -0.62 -17.18
CA SER A 116 -2.12 -0.88 -17.57
C SER A 116 -2.67 0.24 -18.43
N THR A 117 -3.59 -0.08 -19.33
CA THR A 117 -4.37 0.90 -20.09
C THR A 117 -5.75 1.18 -19.48
N ASP A 118 -6.22 0.32 -18.59
CA ASP A 118 -7.56 0.39 -17.99
C ASP A 118 -7.56 0.50 -16.45
N GLY A 119 -6.38 0.37 -15.81
CA GLY A 119 -6.22 0.39 -14.35
C GLY A 119 -6.72 -0.86 -13.62
N ILE A 120 -7.18 -1.86 -14.37
CA ILE A 120 -7.75 -3.11 -13.83
C ILE A 120 -6.82 -4.29 -14.14
N LYS A 121 -6.47 -4.45 -15.40
CA LYS A 121 -5.57 -5.52 -15.84
C LYS A 121 -4.14 -5.01 -15.85
N MET A 122 -3.34 -5.48 -14.89
CA MET A 122 -1.94 -5.09 -14.73
C MET A 122 -1.01 -6.07 -15.46
N GLU A 123 -0.11 -5.52 -16.28
CA GLU A 123 1.02 -6.25 -16.86
C GLU A 123 2.25 -5.98 -16.01
N ILE A 124 2.62 -6.96 -15.19
CA ILE A 124 3.76 -6.87 -14.26
C ILE A 124 5.04 -7.27 -15.00
N ARG A 125 6.12 -6.47 -14.84
CA ARG A 125 7.44 -6.86 -15.35
C ARG A 125 7.99 -8.06 -14.60
N ASN A 126 8.65 -8.95 -15.33
CA ASN A 126 9.21 -10.20 -14.77
C ASN A 126 10.32 -9.93 -13.73
N GLU A 127 11.04 -8.83 -13.88
CA GLU A 127 12.13 -8.44 -13.00
C GLU A 127 11.83 -7.10 -12.30
N PRO A 128 12.37 -6.88 -11.09
CA PRO A 128 12.23 -5.60 -10.41
C PRO A 128 12.95 -4.49 -11.18
N VAL A 129 12.44 -3.27 -11.11
CA VAL A 129 13.02 -2.10 -11.78
C VAL A 129 14.03 -1.36 -10.91
N LEU A 130 13.96 -1.55 -9.58
CA LEU A 130 14.93 -1.05 -8.63
C LEU A 130 15.16 -2.09 -7.53
N PHE A 131 16.42 -2.34 -7.23
CA PHE A 131 16.85 -3.35 -6.26
C PHE A 131 18.29 -3.08 -5.81
N PRO A 132 18.72 -3.57 -4.62
CA PRO A 132 20.08 -3.42 -4.14
C PRO A 132 21.13 -3.98 -5.09
N LYS A 133 22.22 -3.25 -5.25
CA LYS A 133 23.35 -3.61 -6.12
C LYS A 133 24.68 -3.48 -5.39
N GLU A 134 25.73 -4.07 -5.96
CA GLU A 134 27.13 -3.88 -5.54
C GLU A 134 27.64 -2.53 -6.08
N ASP A 135 27.08 -1.41 -5.59
CA ASP A 135 27.46 -0.06 -5.97
C ASP A 135 27.64 0.85 -4.73
N SER A 136 27.73 2.15 -4.94
CA SER A 136 27.94 3.14 -3.85
C SER A 136 26.74 3.30 -2.91
N LEU A 137 25.57 2.76 -3.26
CA LEU A 137 24.36 2.82 -2.45
C LEU A 137 24.13 1.55 -1.64
N LYS A 138 25.00 0.54 -1.78
CA LYS A 138 24.88 -0.77 -1.12
C LYS A 138 24.61 -0.67 0.38
N ASP A 139 25.33 0.18 1.08
CA ASP A 139 25.23 0.28 2.54
C ASP A 139 23.91 0.90 3.01
N TYR A 140 23.17 1.57 2.10
CA TYR A 140 21.83 2.08 2.35
C TYR A 140 20.74 1.08 2.00
N ASP A 141 20.91 0.33 0.91
CA ASP A 141 19.89 -0.55 0.36
C ASP A 141 19.96 -1.98 0.89
N TRP A 142 21.14 -2.45 1.32
CA TRP A 142 21.31 -3.84 1.72
C TRP A 142 21.48 -4.00 3.24
N PRO A 143 20.84 -5.01 3.88
CA PRO A 143 19.99 -6.08 3.29
C PRO A 143 18.50 -5.74 3.18
N GLY A 144 18.03 -4.60 3.69
CA GLY A 144 16.60 -4.23 3.75
C GLY A 144 15.95 -4.14 2.37
N GLY A 145 16.65 -3.54 1.42
CA GLY A 145 16.17 -3.37 0.06
C GLY A 145 15.71 -1.95 -0.25
N CYS A 146 15.09 -1.79 -1.42
CA CYS A 146 14.46 -0.56 -1.86
C CYS A 146 12.98 -0.60 -1.50
N GLU A 147 12.50 0.41 -0.76
CA GLU A 147 11.19 0.37 -0.12
C GLU A 147 10.29 1.55 -0.52
N ASP A 148 8.99 1.36 -0.40
CA ASP A 148 7.93 2.38 -0.33
C ASP A 148 8.04 3.50 -1.38
N PRO A 149 8.00 3.22 -2.69
CA PRO A 149 8.19 4.21 -3.72
C PRO A 149 7.16 5.34 -3.62
N ARG A 150 7.62 6.56 -3.86
CA ARG A 150 6.77 7.74 -4.05
C ARG A 150 7.22 8.43 -5.32
N ILE A 151 6.29 8.84 -6.15
CA ILE A 151 6.58 9.43 -7.45
C ILE A 151 5.95 10.81 -7.58
N ALA A 152 6.70 11.73 -8.13
CA ALA A 152 6.24 13.05 -8.53
C ALA A 152 6.67 13.32 -9.97
N VAL A 153 5.92 14.16 -10.66
CA VAL A 153 6.27 14.64 -12.00
C VAL A 153 6.54 16.14 -11.87
N THR A 154 7.72 16.57 -12.27
CA THR A 154 8.13 17.97 -12.27
C THR A 154 7.46 18.75 -13.41
N GLU A 155 7.53 20.07 -13.37
CA GLU A 155 6.93 20.94 -14.40
C GLU A 155 7.48 20.68 -15.81
N ASP A 156 8.74 20.26 -15.92
CA ASP A 156 9.38 19.91 -17.20
C ASP A 156 9.10 18.45 -17.64
N GLY A 157 8.25 17.73 -16.89
CA GLY A 157 7.84 16.36 -17.22
C GLY A 157 8.82 15.28 -16.76
N THR A 158 9.81 15.61 -15.93
CA THR A 158 10.73 14.62 -15.35
C THR A 158 10.02 13.84 -14.23
N TYR A 159 10.13 12.52 -14.26
CA TYR A 159 9.63 11.65 -13.19
C TYR A 159 10.70 11.49 -12.12
N VAL A 160 10.36 11.88 -10.90
CA VAL A 160 11.23 11.76 -9.71
C VAL A 160 10.60 10.73 -8.78
N MET A 161 11.37 9.70 -8.42
CA MET A 161 10.97 8.70 -7.44
C MET A 161 11.83 8.83 -6.19
N LEU A 162 11.18 8.86 -5.02
CA LEU A 162 11.79 8.66 -3.71
C LEU A 162 11.45 7.25 -3.23
N TYR A 163 12.36 6.62 -2.48
CA TYR A 163 12.17 5.28 -1.92
C TYR A 163 12.95 5.11 -0.61
#